data_b5523e0792a033ede2a161a8dc3d2b7b
#
_entry.id   b5523e0792a033ede2a161a8dc3d2b7b
#
_cell.length_a   1.000
_cell.length_b   1.000
_cell.length_c   1.000
_cell.angle_alpha   90.00
_cell.angle_beta   90.00
_cell.angle_gamma   90.00
#
_symmetry.space_group_name_H-M   'P 1'
#
loop_
_entity.id
_entity.type
_entity.pdbx_description
1 polymer ?
#
loop_
_entity_poly.entity_id
_entity_poly.type
_entity_poly.pdbx_seq_one_letter_code
_entity_poly.pdbx_strand_id
1 'polypeptide(L)'
;MSFVCPAPLKTEPEFEYKLYIGDDEVSDCGAPCSDMFFTPDQILFSRYWTGSWATLCVISTLFTLASFLIDISRFQYPERPIIYLTLCYACVGLGFLVGFALGDNVSCSADTSQISHNVVPEKTISQGSMQDWRCTLLFMIIYFFFMSASVWWVILTVCWFLSASLKWGQEAIDVQSQWFHFVAWGQPAISTIIILIMKKAEGDILTGVCFVGLWDMGSLRKFVLAPLFSYLIIGCFFLVMGLFSLIKIRTVMKQDGSKTDKLEKLILRIGAFSFLFIVPQSVIISCLFYEQHYFSDWMLQWQRDLCQDKMRVKEWQIPCPEVGALTGDVPPPDFTVYMIKYLMILILGVFSGFWFWTEKTIQTWSKFFR
;
A
#
# COMPACT_ATOMS: atom_id res chain seq x y z
N MET A 1 6.98 -22.74 26.89
CA MET A 1 5.68 -22.34 27.51
C MET A 1 4.97 -21.40 26.53
N SER A 2 3.72 -21.69 26.18
CA SER A 2 2.91 -20.84 25.31
C SER A 2 2.67 -19.47 25.98
N PHE A 3 2.65 -18.41 25.21
CA PHE A 3 2.31 -17.06 25.68
C PHE A 3 0.89 -17.06 26.26
N VAL A 4 0.71 -16.46 27.43
CA VAL A 4 -0.60 -16.28 28.04
C VAL A 4 -0.96 -14.80 27.96
N CYS A 5 -2.12 -14.48 27.38
CA CYS A 5 -2.56 -13.10 27.23
C CYS A 5 -2.74 -12.41 28.59
N PRO A 6 -2.04 -11.32 28.87
CA PRO A 6 -2.19 -10.56 30.11
C PRO A 6 -3.56 -9.88 30.18
N ALA A 7 -4.09 -9.73 31.40
CA ALA A 7 -5.42 -9.19 31.61
C ALA A 7 -5.69 -7.83 30.92
N PRO A 8 -4.76 -6.85 30.88
CA PRO A 8 -4.98 -5.57 30.20
C PRO A 8 -5.11 -5.65 28.68
N LEU A 9 -4.60 -6.73 28.04
CA LEU A 9 -4.62 -6.95 26.60
C LEU A 9 -5.69 -7.93 26.15
N LYS A 10 -6.45 -8.53 27.09
CA LYS A 10 -7.57 -9.41 26.76
C LYS A 10 -8.69 -8.60 26.12
N THR A 11 -9.25 -9.16 25.06
CA THR A 11 -10.42 -8.62 24.35
C THR A 11 -11.61 -9.58 24.51
N GLU A 12 -12.81 -9.07 24.26
CA GLU A 12 -14.01 -9.92 24.28
C GLU A 12 -13.95 -10.99 23.19
N PRO A 13 -14.37 -12.24 23.49
CA PRO A 13 -14.34 -13.34 22.50
C PRO A 13 -15.16 -13.06 21.22
N GLU A 14 -16.16 -12.17 21.30
CA GLU A 14 -16.98 -11.78 20.14
C GLU A 14 -16.17 -11.10 19.02
N PHE A 15 -15.07 -10.43 19.36
CA PHE A 15 -14.23 -9.72 18.40
C PHE A 15 -13.20 -10.62 17.70
N GLU A 16 -12.97 -11.84 18.19
CA GLU A 16 -12.05 -12.83 17.62
C GLU A 16 -10.62 -12.26 17.36
N TYR A 17 -10.10 -11.44 18.29
CA TYR A 17 -8.75 -10.90 18.19
C TYR A 17 -7.70 -12.00 18.23
N LYS A 18 -6.65 -11.85 17.48
CA LYS A 18 -5.55 -12.80 17.36
C LYS A 18 -4.21 -12.11 17.45
N LEU A 19 -3.36 -12.57 18.36
CA LEU A 19 -1.98 -12.12 18.50
C LEU A 19 -1.05 -13.25 18.09
N TYR A 20 -0.15 -12.98 17.15
CA TYR A 20 0.82 -13.95 16.66
C TYR A 20 2.17 -13.71 17.33
N ILE A 21 2.69 -14.69 18.08
CA ILE A 21 4.00 -14.61 18.76
C ILE A 21 4.82 -15.83 18.35
N GLY A 22 5.86 -15.60 17.57
CA GLY A 22 6.55 -16.69 16.91
C GLY A 22 5.61 -17.47 15.99
N ASP A 23 5.51 -18.78 16.20
CA ASP A 23 4.60 -19.67 15.48
C ASP A 23 3.25 -19.88 16.21
N ASP A 24 3.10 -19.33 17.42
CA ASP A 24 1.92 -19.51 18.24
C ASP A 24 0.85 -18.43 17.92
N GLU A 25 -0.41 -18.87 17.80
CA GLU A 25 -1.59 -17.99 17.67
C GLU A 25 -2.31 -17.94 19.03
N VAL A 26 -2.42 -16.72 19.59
CA VAL A 26 -3.11 -16.47 20.85
C VAL A 26 -4.44 -15.81 20.57
N SER A 27 -5.54 -16.49 20.89
CA SER A 27 -6.90 -15.96 20.69
C SER A 27 -7.28 -14.98 21.80
N ASP A 28 -8.22 -14.08 21.50
CA ASP A 28 -8.79 -13.09 22.41
C ASP A 28 -7.74 -12.17 23.06
N CYS A 29 -6.71 -11.82 22.27
CA CYS A 29 -5.59 -11.01 22.72
C CYS A 29 -5.26 -9.94 21.68
N GLY A 30 -5.22 -8.67 22.09
CA GLY A 30 -4.84 -7.54 21.24
C GLY A 30 -3.39 -7.11 21.46
N ALA A 31 -2.72 -6.62 20.41
CA ALA A 31 -1.43 -5.95 20.56
C ALA A 31 -1.63 -4.54 21.15
N PRO A 32 -0.75 -4.07 22.06
CA PRO A 32 -0.86 -2.74 22.64
C PRO A 32 -0.57 -1.65 21.60
N CYS A 33 -1.27 -0.52 21.68
CA CYS A 33 -1.06 0.63 20.82
C CYS A 33 0.16 1.47 21.21
N SER A 34 0.60 1.39 22.44
CA SER A 34 1.72 2.16 22.98
C SER A 34 2.91 1.26 23.30
N ASP A 35 4.11 1.83 23.19
CA ASP A 35 5.36 1.26 23.71
C ASP A 35 5.73 -0.15 23.26
N MET A 36 5.24 -0.60 22.07
CA MET A 36 5.59 -1.92 21.56
C MET A 36 6.92 -1.90 20.78
N PHE A 37 6.95 -1.21 19.64
CA PHE A 37 8.12 -1.16 18.76
C PHE A 37 8.64 0.25 18.53
N PHE A 38 7.78 1.27 18.64
CA PHE A 38 8.11 2.65 18.30
C PHE A 38 7.79 3.57 19.45
N THR A 39 8.65 4.59 19.64
CA THR A 39 8.42 5.62 20.66
C THR A 39 7.28 6.57 20.26
N PRO A 40 6.62 7.24 21.21
CA PRO A 40 5.57 8.22 20.90
C PRO A 40 6.01 9.31 19.92
N ASP A 41 7.28 9.76 20.03
CA ASP A 41 7.85 10.77 19.13
C ASP A 41 8.00 10.24 17.70
N GLN A 42 8.39 8.97 17.54
CA GLN A 42 8.46 8.31 16.22
C GLN A 42 7.07 8.15 15.60
N ILE A 43 6.07 7.77 16.38
CA ILE A 43 4.68 7.68 15.92
C ILE A 43 4.18 9.04 15.46
N LEU A 44 4.41 10.09 16.25
CA LEU A 44 4.03 11.44 15.89
C LEU A 44 4.72 11.92 14.61
N PHE A 45 6.04 11.71 14.50
CA PHE A 45 6.79 12.02 13.29
C PHE A 45 6.25 11.28 12.07
N SER A 46 5.99 9.98 12.17
CA SER A 46 5.45 9.17 11.10
C SER A 46 4.12 9.71 10.57
N ARG A 47 3.25 10.18 11.44
CA ARG A 47 1.97 10.78 11.05
C ARG A 47 2.14 12.08 10.28
N TYR A 48 2.98 12.99 10.74
CA TYR A 48 3.26 14.22 10.00
C TYR A 48 3.95 13.94 8.66
N TRP A 49 4.89 13.00 8.64
CA TRP A 49 5.56 12.55 7.43
C TRP A 49 4.55 12.02 6.39
N THR A 50 3.73 11.08 6.80
CA THR A 50 2.71 10.47 5.92
C THR A 50 1.65 11.49 5.49
N GLY A 51 1.17 12.33 6.41
CA GLY A 51 0.21 13.40 6.12
C GLY A 51 0.74 14.42 5.10
N SER A 52 2.02 14.80 5.20
CA SER A 52 2.65 15.72 4.25
C SER A 52 2.73 15.12 2.85
N TRP A 53 3.19 13.89 2.72
CA TRP A 53 3.27 13.20 1.45
C TRP A 53 1.89 12.87 0.87
N ALA A 54 0.91 12.53 1.70
CA ALA A 54 -0.46 12.35 1.27
C ALA A 54 -1.07 13.63 0.70
N THR A 55 -0.78 14.79 1.31
CA THR A 55 -1.20 16.10 0.80
C THR A 55 -0.61 16.36 -0.58
N LEU A 56 0.69 16.15 -0.76
CA LEU A 56 1.34 16.29 -2.08
C LEU A 56 0.76 15.33 -3.12
N CYS A 57 0.50 14.08 -2.73
CA CYS A 57 -0.14 13.07 -3.57
C CYS A 57 -1.52 13.55 -4.05
N VAL A 58 -2.38 14.00 -3.13
CA VAL A 58 -3.73 14.48 -3.45
C VAL A 58 -3.69 15.71 -4.35
N ILE A 59 -2.84 16.70 -4.06
CA ILE A 59 -2.70 17.90 -4.89
C ILE A 59 -2.27 17.52 -6.31
N SER A 60 -1.23 16.69 -6.46
CA SER A 60 -0.73 16.26 -7.76
C SER A 60 -1.76 15.48 -8.56
N THR A 61 -2.42 14.52 -7.92
CA THR A 61 -3.43 13.68 -8.58
C THR A 61 -4.68 14.45 -8.95
N LEU A 62 -5.17 15.35 -8.10
CA LEU A 62 -6.32 16.22 -8.41
C LEU A 62 -6.00 17.19 -9.55
N PHE A 63 -4.81 17.77 -9.58
CA PHE A 63 -4.37 18.60 -10.72
C PHE A 63 -4.37 17.81 -12.02
N THR A 64 -3.90 16.56 -11.98
CA THR A 64 -3.88 15.68 -13.16
C THR A 64 -5.30 15.32 -13.60
N LEU A 65 -6.20 14.98 -12.69
CA LEU A 65 -7.60 14.68 -13.00
C LEU A 65 -8.35 15.92 -13.53
N ALA A 66 -8.12 17.10 -12.95
CA ALA A 66 -8.70 18.34 -13.45
C ALA A 66 -8.21 18.65 -14.88
N SER A 67 -6.92 18.46 -15.15
CA SER A 67 -6.36 18.63 -16.51
C SER A 67 -6.98 17.67 -17.52
N PHE A 68 -7.30 16.45 -17.09
CA PHE A 68 -8.03 15.49 -17.93
C PHE A 68 -9.47 15.94 -18.21
N LEU A 69 -10.20 16.44 -17.20
CA LEU A 69 -11.59 16.89 -17.37
C LEU A 69 -11.71 18.09 -18.32
N ILE A 70 -10.66 18.95 -18.38
CA ILE A 70 -10.64 20.11 -19.30
C ILE A 70 -10.44 19.66 -20.77
N ASP A 71 -9.68 18.58 -21.02
CA ASP A 71 -9.40 18.11 -22.38
C ASP A 71 -9.48 16.57 -22.46
N ILE A 72 -10.69 16.03 -22.36
CA ILE A 72 -10.97 14.59 -22.38
C ILE A 72 -10.56 13.95 -23.71
N SER A 73 -10.73 14.68 -24.81
CA SER A 73 -10.48 14.17 -26.17
C SER A 73 -9.01 13.85 -26.44
N ARG A 74 -8.11 14.43 -25.68
CA ARG A 74 -6.64 14.24 -25.81
C ARG A 74 -6.18 12.88 -25.33
N PHE A 75 -6.89 12.28 -24.36
CA PHE A 75 -6.45 11.07 -23.68
C PHE A 75 -7.18 9.84 -24.21
N GLN A 76 -6.58 9.24 -25.23
CA GLN A 76 -7.06 8.00 -25.86
C GLN A 76 -6.12 6.84 -25.53
N TYR A 77 -6.54 5.62 -25.81
CA TYR A 77 -5.66 4.47 -25.69
C TYR A 77 -4.42 4.63 -26.61
N PRO A 78 -3.23 4.23 -26.14
CA PRO A 78 -2.90 3.43 -24.95
C PRO A 78 -2.71 4.22 -23.65
N GLU A 79 -2.85 5.54 -23.58
CA GLU A 79 -2.53 6.39 -22.42
C GLU A 79 -3.67 6.50 -21.39
N ARG A 80 -4.90 6.13 -21.75
CA ARG A 80 -6.09 6.26 -20.93
C ARG A 80 -5.99 5.56 -19.55
N PRO A 81 -5.33 4.39 -19.36
CA PRO A 81 -5.14 3.75 -18.06
C PRO A 81 -4.43 4.63 -17.02
N ILE A 82 -3.62 5.64 -17.43
CA ILE A 82 -2.94 6.56 -16.51
C ILE A 82 -3.96 7.36 -15.68
N ILE A 83 -5.11 7.68 -16.26
CA ILE A 83 -6.17 8.44 -15.59
C ILE A 83 -6.78 7.64 -14.44
N TYR A 84 -7.09 6.36 -14.70
CA TYR A 84 -7.64 5.46 -13.69
C TYR A 84 -6.61 5.17 -12.58
N LEU A 85 -5.35 5.01 -12.95
CA LEU A 85 -4.24 4.89 -12.02
C LEU A 85 -4.15 6.14 -11.11
N THR A 86 -4.23 7.33 -11.71
CA THR A 86 -4.20 8.61 -10.97
C THR A 86 -5.41 8.75 -10.04
N LEU A 87 -6.61 8.36 -10.50
CA LEU A 87 -7.82 8.33 -9.68
C LEU A 87 -7.65 7.42 -8.46
N CYS A 88 -7.10 6.24 -8.65
CA CYS A 88 -6.83 5.31 -7.57
C CYS A 88 -5.87 5.92 -6.52
N TYR A 89 -4.78 6.55 -6.95
CA TYR A 89 -3.86 7.21 -6.02
C TYR A 89 -4.45 8.45 -5.35
N ALA A 90 -5.38 9.16 -6.00
CA ALA A 90 -6.14 10.22 -5.34
C ALA A 90 -6.96 9.68 -4.16
N CYS A 91 -7.66 8.55 -4.35
CA CYS A 91 -8.41 7.89 -3.29
C CYS A 91 -7.52 7.35 -2.18
N VAL A 92 -6.36 6.75 -2.50
CA VAL A 92 -5.37 6.31 -1.51
C VAL A 92 -4.86 7.49 -0.69
N GLY A 93 -4.43 8.58 -1.34
CA GLY A 93 -3.95 9.78 -0.66
C GLY A 93 -5.01 10.40 0.26
N LEU A 94 -6.26 10.48 -0.19
CA LEU A 94 -7.39 10.92 0.64
C LEU A 94 -7.60 10.00 1.84
N GLY A 95 -7.50 8.68 1.68
CA GLY A 95 -7.58 7.72 2.78
C GLY A 95 -6.52 7.97 3.85
N PHE A 96 -5.26 8.22 3.45
CA PHE A 96 -4.19 8.57 4.39
C PHE A 96 -4.41 9.93 5.06
N LEU A 97 -4.97 10.93 4.36
CA LEU A 97 -5.32 12.23 4.98
C LEU A 97 -6.44 12.10 6.01
N VAL A 98 -7.45 11.26 5.75
CA VAL A 98 -8.51 10.96 6.72
C VAL A 98 -7.92 10.23 7.92
N GLY A 99 -7.03 9.25 7.72
CA GLY A 99 -6.29 8.58 8.80
C GLY A 99 -5.48 9.57 9.65
N PHE A 100 -4.76 10.49 9.01
CA PHE A 100 -4.04 11.57 9.70
C PHE A 100 -4.95 12.44 10.55
N ALA A 101 -6.13 12.81 10.04
CA ALA A 101 -7.09 13.66 10.75
C ALA A 101 -7.78 12.95 11.93
N LEU A 102 -8.04 11.64 11.81
CA LEU A 102 -8.71 10.84 12.85
C LEU A 102 -7.73 10.28 13.89
N GLY A 103 -6.47 10.06 13.53
CA GLY A 103 -5.40 9.62 14.41
C GLY A 103 -5.67 8.27 15.08
N ASP A 104 -5.35 8.17 16.39
CA ASP A 104 -5.48 6.93 17.18
C ASP A 104 -6.92 6.41 17.33
N ASN A 105 -7.91 7.25 17.06
CA ASN A 105 -9.31 6.87 17.24
C ASN A 105 -9.80 5.82 16.22
N VAL A 106 -8.99 5.49 15.23
CA VAL A 106 -9.30 4.49 14.20
C VAL A 106 -8.40 3.27 14.30
N SER A 107 -7.10 3.51 14.45
CA SER A 107 -6.10 2.42 14.52
C SER A 107 -6.08 1.70 15.87
N CYS A 108 -6.59 2.36 16.92
CA CYS A 108 -6.60 1.84 18.30
C CYS A 108 -8.02 1.83 18.86
N SER A 109 -8.36 0.77 19.58
CA SER A 109 -9.62 0.62 20.31
C SER A 109 -9.35 0.39 21.79
N ALA A 110 -10.21 0.92 22.65
CA ALA A 110 -10.21 0.60 24.09
C ALA A 110 -11.45 -0.25 24.37
N ASP A 111 -11.24 -1.44 24.91
CA ASP A 111 -12.34 -2.28 25.36
C ASP A 111 -12.82 -1.77 26.72
N THR A 112 -13.98 -1.10 26.71
CA THR A 112 -14.58 -0.51 27.92
C THR A 112 -15.22 -1.55 28.83
N SER A 113 -15.41 -2.80 28.40
CA SER A 113 -16.02 -3.86 29.20
C SER A 113 -15.16 -4.27 30.42
N GLN A 114 -13.85 -4.10 30.30
CA GLN A 114 -12.87 -4.45 31.36
C GLN A 114 -12.87 -3.49 32.55
N ILE A 115 -13.47 -2.31 32.44
CA ILE A 115 -13.59 -1.34 33.56
C ILE A 115 -14.37 -1.98 34.73
N SER A 116 -15.22 -2.97 34.48
CA SER A 116 -15.97 -3.69 35.48
C SER A 116 -15.12 -4.56 36.44
N HIS A 117 -13.87 -4.89 36.09
CA HIS A 117 -13.00 -5.79 36.87
C HIS A 117 -11.85 -5.08 37.59
N ASN A 118 -11.90 -3.77 37.78
CA ASN A 118 -10.84 -2.95 38.40
C ASN A 118 -9.48 -3.01 37.68
N VAL A 119 -9.45 -3.44 36.42
CA VAL A 119 -8.27 -3.39 35.54
C VAL A 119 -8.45 -2.19 34.61
N VAL A 120 -7.44 -1.33 34.53
CA VAL A 120 -7.44 -0.24 33.55
C VAL A 120 -7.14 -0.87 32.19
N PRO A 121 -8.08 -0.85 31.24
CA PRO A 121 -7.84 -1.43 29.93
C PRO A 121 -6.79 -0.63 29.18
N GLU A 122 -5.79 -1.29 28.63
CA GLU A 122 -4.85 -0.67 27.72
C GLU A 122 -5.48 -0.59 26.31
N LYS A 123 -5.19 0.48 25.57
CA LYS A 123 -5.64 0.59 24.17
C LYS A 123 -4.95 -0.47 23.35
N THR A 124 -5.72 -1.29 22.67
CA THR A 124 -5.24 -2.32 21.75
C THR A 124 -5.44 -1.89 20.29
N ILE A 125 -4.61 -2.43 19.41
CA ILE A 125 -4.70 -2.19 17.97
C ILE A 125 -6.01 -2.77 17.45
N SER A 126 -6.75 -1.97 16.68
CA SER A 126 -8.01 -2.40 16.08
C SER A 126 -7.78 -3.58 15.14
N GLN A 127 -8.52 -4.67 15.34
CA GLN A 127 -8.52 -5.86 14.48
C GLN A 127 -9.95 -6.25 14.12
N GLY A 128 -10.12 -6.68 12.87
CA GLY A 128 -11.42 -7.12 12.37
C GLY A 128 -12.36 -5.98 11.98
N SER A 129 -13.44 -6.34 11.28
CA SER A 129 -14.38 -5.38 10.69
C SER A 129 -15.52 -4.95 11.64
N MET A 130 -15.63 -5.52 12.84
CA MET A 130 -16.82 -5.37 13.67
C MET A 130 -16.73 -4.24 14.70
N GLN A 131 -15.54 -3.90 15.17
CA GLN A 131 -15.35 -2.99 16.29
C GLN A 131 -15.42 -1.51 15.90
N ASP A 132 -14.81 -1.12 14.77
CA ASP A 132 -14.89 0.25 14.26
C ASP A 132 -15.13 0.26 12.74
N TRP A 133 -16.32 0.72 12.33
CA TRP A 133 -16.68 0.89 10.93
C TRP A 133 -15.73 1.86 10.19
N ARG A 134 -15.08 2.79 10.90
CA ARG A 134 -14.12 3.76 10.32
C ARG A 134 -12.86 3.05 9.86
N CYS A 135 -12.33 2.13 10.69
CA CYS A 135 -11.19 1.29 10.35
C CYS A 135 -11.51 0.45 9.10
N THR A 136 -12.68 -0.19 9.08
CA THR A 136 -13.15 -0.98 7.94
C THR A 136 -13.29 -0.15 6.66
N LEU A 137 -13.84 1.05 6.76
CA LEU A 137 -14.02 1.94 5.60
C LEU A 137 -12.67 2.41 5.06
N LEU A 138 -11.74 2.83 5.92
CA LEU A 138 -10.40 3.24 5.51
C LEU A 138 -9.62 2.08 4.89
N PHE A 139 -9.70 0.89 5.48
CA PHE A 139 -9.13 -0.31 4.90
C PHE A 139 -9.68 -0.54 3.48
N MET A 140 -11.01 -0.54 3.30
CA MET A 140 -11.63 -0.76 2.00
C MET A 140 -11.12 0.25 0.95
N ILE A 141 -11.09 1.53 1.29
CA ILE A 141 -10.65 2.58 0.37
C ILE A 141 -9.17 2.37 0.02
N ILE A 142 -8.30 2.28 1.03
CA ILE A 142 -6.85 2.25 0.79
C ILE A 142 -6.45 0.95 0.08
N TYR A 143 -6.89 -0.21 0.56
CA TYR A 143 -6.53 -1.50 -0.03
C TYR A 143 -7.06 -1.65 -1.45
N PHE A 144 -8.37 -1.42 -1.65
CA PHE A 144 -9.01 -1.56 -2.95
C PHE A 144 -8.36 -0.69 -4.02
N PHE A 145 -8.19 0.61 -3.75
CA PHE A 145 -7.63 1.53 -4.73
C PHE A 145 -6.12 1.35 -4.92
N PHE A 146 -5.37 0.98 -3.89
CA PHE A 146 -3.94 0.68 -4.02
C PHE A 146 -3.70 -0.56 -4.92
N MET A 147 -4.47 -1.63 -4.71
CA MET A 147 -4.39 -2.82 -5.55
C MET A 147 -4.89 -2.55 -6.98
N SER A 148 -5.98 -1.80 -7.13
CA SER A 148 -6.49 -1.38 -8.45
C SER A 148 -5.48 -0.53 -9.21
N ALA A 149 -4.76 0.39 -8.55
CA ALA A 149 -3.70 1.17 -9.18
C ALA A 149 -2.59 0.27 -9.74
N SER A 150 -2.19 -0.76 -9.00
CA SER A 150 -1.18 -1.72 -9.46
C SER A 150 -1.65 -2.51 -10.68
N VAL A 151 -2.92 -2.92 -10.72
CA VAL A 151 -3.51 -3.59 -11.91
C VAL A 151 -3.60 -2.62 -13.10
N TRP A 152 -4.01 -1.37 -12.88
CA TRP A 152 -4.05 -0.35 -13.95
C TRP A 152 -2.67 -0.08 -14.55
N TRP A 153 -1.61 -0.15 -13.73
CA TRP A 153 -0.24 -0.07 -14.24
C TRP A 153 0.10 -1.26 -15.15
N VAL A 154 -0.26 -2.49 -14.77
CA VAL A 154 -0.10 -3.67 -15.63
C VAL A 154 -0.86 -3.49 -16.95
N ILE A 155 -2.12 -3.06 -16.89
CA ILE A 155 -2.94 -2.80 -18.08
C ILE A 155 -2.28 -1.74 -18.98
N LEU A 156 -1.70 -0.69 -18.40
CA LEU A 156 -0.95 0.32 -19.15
C LEU A 156 0.21 -0.32 -19.92
N THR A 157 1.00 -1.18 -19.29
CA THR A 157 2.12 -1.87 -19.95
C THR A 157 1.63 -2.82 -21.03
N VAL A 158 0.50 -3.50 -20.83
CA VAL A 158 -0.16 -4.32 -21.86
C VAL A 158 -0.64 -3.48 -23.03
N CYS A 159 -1.32 -2.36 -22.79
CA CYS A 159 -1.77 -1.45 -23.86
C CYS A 159 -0.57 -0.92 -24.70
N TRP A 160 0.55 -0.60 -24.04
CA TRP A 160 1.78 -0.21 -24.72
C TRP A 160 2.34 -1.36 -25.57
N PHE A 161 2.37 -2.57 -25.05
CA PHE A 161 2.80 -3.75 -25.79
C PHE A 161 1.91 -4.01 -27.01
N LEU A 162 0.58 -3.95 -26.87
CA LEU A 162 -0.37 -4.14 -27.97
C LEU A 162 -0.14 -3.08 -29.07
N SER A 163 0.02 -1.85 -28.69
CA SER A 163 0.25 -0.73 -29.63
C SER A 163 1.62 -0.83 -30.32
N ALA A 164 2.70 -1.06 -29.57
CA ALA A 164 4.07 -1.02 -30.06
C ALA A 164 4.46 -2.31 -30.81
N SER A 165 4.08 -3.50 -30.30
CA SER A 165 4.52 -4.78 -30.83
C SER A 165 3.53 -5.35 -31.86
N LEU A 166 2.24 -5.33 -31.51
CA LEU A 166 1.19 -5.89 -32.36
C LEU A 166 0.57 -4.86 -33.31
N LYS A 167 0.99 -3.58 -33.19
CA LYS A 167 0.50 -2.46 -34.01
C LYS A 167 -1.03 -2.28 -33.99
N TRP A 168 -1.65 -2.59 -32.84
CA TRP A 168 -3.07 -2.37 -32.69
C TRP A 168 -3.38 -0.86 -32.66
N GLY A 169 -4.38 -0.46 -33.46
CA GLY A 169 -4.89 0.91 -33.44
C GLY A 169 -5.66 1.21 -32.16
N GLN A 170 -5.88 2.49 -31.90
CA GLN A 170 -6.61 2.96 -30.72
C GLN A 170 -8.00 2.33 -30.59
N GLU A 171 -8.75 2.22 -31.70
CA GLU A 171 -10.08 1.62 -31.72
C GLU A 171 -10.07 0.14 -31.34
N ALA A 172 -9.07 -0.62 -31.81
CA ALA A 172 -8.94 -2.03 -31.49
C ALA A 172 -8.68 -2.26 -30.00
N ILE A 173 -7.89 -1.40 -29.36
CA ILE A 173 -7.62 -1.45 -27.92
C ILE A 173 -8.86 -0.99 -27.14
N ASP A 174 -9.57 0.04 -27.62
CA ASP A 174 -10.78 0.56 -26.96
C ASP A 174 -11.92 -0.50 -26.88
N VAL A 175 -12.09 -1.32 -27.91
CA VAL A 175 -13.04 -2.45 -27.91
C VAL A 175 -12.74 -3.43 -26.77
N GLN A 176 -11.46 -3.62 -26.39
CA GLN A 176 -11.07 -4.49 -25.28
C GLN A 176 -11.16 -3.81 -23.90
N SER A 177 -11.49 -2.53 -23.86
CA SER A 177 -11.51 -1.74 -22.60
C SER A 177 -12.41 -2.32 -21.52
N GLN A 178 -13.52 -2.96 -21.90
CA GLN A 178 -14.44 -3.61 -20.96
C GLN A 178 -13.74 -4.68 -20.11
N TRP A 179 -12.87 -5.49 -20.73
CA TRP A 179 -12.09 -6.50 -20.03
C TRP A 179 -11.05 -5.87 -19.10
N PHE A 180 -10.43 -4.76 -19.52
CA PHE A 180 -9.49 -4.04 -18.66
C PHE A 180 -10.18 -3.52 -17.41
N HIS A 181 -11.36 -2.92 -17.54
CA HIS A 181 -12.15 -2.48 -16.38
C HIS A 181 -12.61 -3.65 -15.51
N PHE A 182 -13.06 -4.73 -16.11
CA PHE A 182 -13.48 -5.91 -15.36
C PHE A 182 -12.35 -6.48 -14.49
N VAL A 183 -11.14 -6.61 -15.04
CA VAL A 183 -9.98 -7.11 -14.29
C VAL A 183 -9.49 -6.10 -13.26
N ALA A 184 -9.37 -4.82 -13.63
CA ALA A 184 -8.82 -3.78 -12.76
C ALA A 184 -9.65 -3.49 -11.51
N TRP A 185 -10.96 -3.62 -11.62
CA TRP A 185 -11.87 -3.40 -10.51
C TRP A 185 -12.33 -4.70 -9.85
N GLY A 186 -12.54 -5.75 -10.62
CA GLY A 186 -13.10 -7.02 -10.15
C GLY A 186 -12.13 -7.79 -9.24
N GLN A 187 -10.88 -7.94 -9.64
CA GLN A 187 -9.90 -8.70 -8.86
C GLN A 187 -9.63 -8.05 -7.47
N PRO A 188 -9.35 -6.72 -7.35
CA PRO A 188 -9.21 -6.09 -6.05
C PRO A 188 -10.50 -6.12 -5.21
N ALA A 189 -11.68 -6.00 -5.84
CA ALA A 189 -12.96 -6.10 -5.14
C ALA A 189 -13.16 -7.48 -4.49
N ILE A 190 -12.89 -8.54 -5.23
CA ILE A 190 -12.96 -9.91 -4.71
C ILE A 190 -12.01 -10.10 -3.53
N SER A 191 -10.76 -9.64 -3.66
CA SER A 191 -9.78 -9.72 -2.57
C SER A 191 -10.22 -8.92 -1.34
N THR A 192 -10.76 -7.71 -1.54
CA THR A 192 -11.28 -6.87 -0.45
C THR A 192 -12.42 -7.59 0.29
N ILE A 193 -13.38 -8.17 -0.43
CA ILE A 193 -14.50 -8.93 0.15
C ILE A 193 -14.00 -10.13 0.95
N ILE A 194 -13.05 -10.89 0.41
CA ILE A 194 -12.48 -12.04 1.13
C ILE A 194 -11.81 -11.61 2.43
N ILE A 195 -11.02 -10.53 2.42
CA ILE A 195 -10.35 -10.01 3.63
C ILE A 195 -11.37 -9.58 4.67
N LEU A 196 -12.48 -8.93 4.25
CA LEU A 196 -13.56 -8.52 5.15
C LEU A 196 -14.28 -9.71 5.77
N ILE A 197 -14.58 -10.75 4.98
CA ILE A 197 -15.20 -11.99 5.49
C ILE A 197 -14.27 -12.69 6.49
N MET A 198 -12.95 -12.66 6.23
CA MET A 198 -11.94 -13.24 7.12
C MET A 198 -11.61 -12.36 8.33
N LYS A 199 -12.20 -11.17 8.45
CA LYS A 199 -11.95 -10.18 9.51
C LYS A 199 -10.45 -9.84 9.70
N LYS A 200 -9.70 -9.67 8.59
CA LYS A 200 -8.25 -9.46 8.57
C LYS A 200 -7.83 -8.00 8.34
N ALA A 201 -8.74 -7.05 8.54
CA ALA A 201 -8.40 -5.63 8.58
C ALA A 201 -7.77 -5.28 9.94
N GLU A 202 -6.61 -4.60 9.93
CA GLU A 202 -5.79 -4.33 11.11
C GLU A 202 -5.37 -2.86 11.15
N GLY A 203 -5.31 -2.28 12.35
CA GLY A 203 -4.91 -0.90 12.57
C GLY A 203 -3.40 -0.69 12.44
N ASP A 204 -3.00 0.38 11.79
CA ASP A 204 -1.61 0.86 11.69
C ASP A 204 -1.41 2.06 12.62
N ILE A 205 -0.63 1.87 13.66
CA ILE A 205 -0.33 2.92 14.65
C ILE A 205 0.52 4.06 14.07
N LEU A 206 1.39 3.75 13.11
CA LEU A 206 2.30 4.73 12.51
C LEU A 206 1.57 5.74 11.63
N THR A 207 0.54 5.32 10.92
CA THR A 207 -0.16 6.15 9.95
C THR A 207 -1.58 6.54 10.37
N GLY A 208 -2.15 5.85 11.37
CA GLY A 208 -3.53 6.08 11.82
C GLY A 208 -4.59 5.56 10.87
N VAL A 209 -4.22 4.70 9.91
CA VAL A 209 -5.14 4.03 8.98
C VAL A 209 -5.31 2.55 9.32
N CYS A 210 -6.16 1.85 8.56
CA CYS A 210 -6.27 0.40 8.65
C CYS A 210 -5.88 -0.24 7.33
N PHE A 211 -5.18 -1.36 7.43
CA PHE A 211 -4.72 -2.13 6.27
C PHE A 211 -4.78 -3.63 6.58
N VAL A 212 -4.29 -4.49 5.70
CA VAL A 212 -4.24 -5.96 5.89
C VAL A 212 -2.80 -6.43 5.99
N GLY A 213 -2.58 -7.41 6.89
CA GLY A 213 -1.28 -8.07 7.02
C GLY A 213 -0.23 -7.22 7.73
N LEU A 214 -0.64 -6.39 8.67
CA LEU A 214 0.27 -5.63 9.54
C LEU A 214 0.73 -6.50 10.73
N TRP A 215 -0.16 -7.36 11.20
CA TRP A 215 0.03 -8.25 12.36
C TRP A 215 -0.07 -9.73 11.98
N ASP A 216 -0.83 -10.06 10.92
CA ASP A 216 -0.91 -11.41 10.35
C ASP A 216 -0.03 -11.52 9.08
N MET A 217 1.16 -12.06 9.22
CA MET A 217 2.11 -12.26 8.11
C MET A 217 1.61 -13.24 7.06
N GLY A 218 0.69 -14.15 7.42
CA GLY A 218 0.02 -15.03 6.47
C GLY A 218 -0.89 -14.26 5.52
N SER A 219 -1.63 -13.30 6.04
CA SER A 219 -2.47 -12.38 5.26
C SER A 219 -1.63 -11.39 4.43
N LEU A 220 -0.54 -10.85 5.00
CA LEU A 220 0.41 -10.03 4.24
C LEU A 220 0.89 -10.74 2.98
N ARG A 221 1.35 -11.98 3.13
CA ARG A 221 1.89 -12.79 2.03
C ARG A 221 0.86 -13.04 0.95
N LYS A 222 -0.37 -13.45 1.32
CA LYS A 222 -1.41 -13.87 0.38
C LYS A 222 -2.10 -12.70 -0.33
N PHE A 223 -2.41 -11.62 0.40
CA PHE A 223 -3.27 -10.55 -0.10
C PHE A 223 -2.50 -9.31 -0.55
N VAL A 224 -1.26 -9.11 -0.13
CA VAL A 224 -0.47 -7.94 -0.48
C VAL A 224 0.78 -8.32 -1.26
N LEU A 225 1.69 -9.09 -0.66
CA LEU A 225 3.01 -9.34 -1.21
C LEU A 225 2.96 -10.16 -2.51
N ALA A 226 2.27 -11.29 -2.52
CA ALA A 226 2.19 -12.16 -3.70
C ALA A 226 1.48 -11.48 -4.88
N PRO A 227 0.34 -10.78 -4.72
CA PRO A 227 -0.25 -10.01 -5.81
C PRO A 227 0.65 -8.90 -6.33
N LEU A 228 1.23 -8.05 -5.48
CA LEU A 228 2.09 -6.95 -5.90
C LEU A 228 3.33 -7.45 -6.65
N PHE A 229 3.95 -8.52 -6.16
CA PHE A 229 5.09 -9.16 -6.82
C PHE A 229 4.71 -9.72 -8.20
N SER A 230 3.55 -10.37 -8.30
CA SER A 230 3.02 -10.88 -9.56
C SER A 230 2.75 -9.75 -10.56
N TYR A 231 2.12 -8.66 -10.12
CA TYR A 231 1.86 -7.50 -10.99
C TYR A 231 3.16 -6.86 -11.47
N LEU A 232 4.16 -6.73 -10.60
CA LEU A 232 5.46 -6.19 -11.00
C LEU A 232 6.12 -7.04 -12.08
N ILE A 233 6.14 -8.38 -11.93
CA ILE A 233 6.72 -9.29 -12.93
C ILE A 233 5.98 -9.19 -14.26
N ILE A 234 4.65 -9.28 -14.24
CA ILE A 234 3.81 -9.25 -15.46
C ILE A 234 3.98 -7.90 -16.17
N GLY A 235 3.91 -6.79 -15.42
CA GLY A 235 4.06 -5.46 -15.97
C GLY A 235 5.46 -5.21 -16.57
N CYS A 236 6.52 -5.62 -15.87
CA CYS A 236 7.89 -5.54 -16.39
C CYS A 236 8.06 -6.37 -17.67
N PHE A 237 7.50 -7.57 -17.73
CA PHE A 237 7.56 -8.41 -18.92
C PHE A 237 6.96 -7.71 -20.15
N PHE A 238 5.73 -7.21 -20.06
CA PHE A 238 5.08 -6.51 -21.19
C PHE A 238 5.78 -5.21 -21.55
N LEU A 239 6.29 -4.49 -20.54
CA LEU A 239 7.04 -3.26 -20.76
C LEU A 239 8.33 -3.52 -21.56
N VAL A 240 9.12 -4.51 -21.16
CA VAL A 240 10.38 -4.88 -21.82
C VAL A 240 10.10 -5.30 -23.26
N MET A 241 9.09 -6.13 -23.48
CA MET A 241 8.68 -6.57 -24.81
C MET A 241 8.23 -5.39 -25.69
N GLY A 242 7.46 -4.46 -25.13
CA GLY A 242 7.04 -3.24 -25.83
C GLY A 242 8.21 -2.31 -26.19
N LEU A 243 9.12 -2.05 -25.24
CA LEU A 243 10.31 -1.23 -25.46
C LEU A 243 11.23 -1.87 -26.50
N PHE A 244 11.45 -3.18 -26.44
CA PHE A 244 12.26 -3.89 -27.44
C PHE A 244 11.69 -3.72 -28.86
N SER A 245 10.37 -3.83 -29.01
CA SER A 245 9.71 -3.60 -30.29
C SER A 245 9.88 -2.17 -30.81
N LEU A 246 9.74 -1.16 -29.94
CA LEU A 246 9.95 0.25 -30.32
C LEU A 246 11.40 0.53 -30.74
N ILE A 247 12.38 -0.04 -30.03
CA ILE A 247 13.80 0.06 -30.39
C ILE A 247 14.07 -0.55 -31.76
N LYS A 248 13.47 -1.71 -32.05
CA LYS A 248 13.58 -2.39 -33.36
C LYS A 248 12.99 -1.50 -34.46
N ILE A 249 11.82 -0.92 -34.26
CA ILE A 249 11.18 0.00 -35.23
C ILE A 249 12.09 1.23 -35.47
N ARG A 250 12.62 1.82 -34.40
CA ARG A 250 13.58 2.94 -34.49
C ARG A 250 14.79 2.61 -35.37
N THR A 251 15.37 1.43 -35.17
CA THR A 251 16.55 0.97 -35.92
C THR A 251 16.23 0.85 -37.41
N VAL A 252 15.11 0.26 -37.78
CA VAL A 252 14.66 0.11 -39.16
C VAL A 252 14.42 1.48 -39.80
N MET A 253 13.65 2.37 -39.11
CA MET A 253 13.38 3.73 -39.62
C MET A 253 14.66 4.57 -39.81
N LYS A 254 15.65 4.38 -38.93
CA LYS A 254 16.94 5.10 -39.06
C LYS A 254 17.75 4.59 -40.24
N GLN A 255 17.67 3.30 -40.58
CA GLN A 255 18.30 2.75 -41.80
C GLN A 255 17.67 3.27 -43.05
N ASP A 256 16.34 3.51 -43.06
CA ASP A 256 15.61 4.08 -44.22
C ASP A 256 15.75 5.61 -44.33
N GLY A 257 16.59 6.26 -43.50
CA GLY A 257 16.80 7.72 -43.52
C GLY A 257 15.63 8.56 -43.01
N SER A 258 14.64 7.95 -42.38
CA SER A 258 13.46 8.63 -41.84
C SER A 258 13.75 9.34 -40.52
N LYS A 259 13.02 10.47 -40.26
CA LYS A 259 13.17 11.21 -38.99
C LYS A 259 12.61 10.42 -37.82
N THR A 260 13.47 10.10 -36.84
CA THR A 260 13.14 9.28 -35.66
C THR A 260 12.89 10.09 -34.39
N ASP A 261 13.03 11.44 -34.43
CA ASP A 261 12.99 12.32 -33.25
C ASP A 261 11.73 12.16 -32.37
N LYS A 262 10.57 12.02 -33.03
CA LYS A 262 9.29 11.83 -32.29
C LYS A 262 9.24 10.48 -31.56
N LEU A 263 9.76 9.44 -32.23
CA LEU A 263 9.80 8.09 -31.67
C LEU A 263 10.81 8.00 -30.52
N GLU A 264 11.96 8.66 -30.65
CA GLU A 264 12.97 8.72 -29.58
C GLU A 264 12.43 9.43 -28.33
N LYS A 265 11.76 10.58 -28.51
CA LYS A 265 11.08 11.27 -27.38
C LYS A 265 10.02 10.41 -26.72
N LEU A 266 9.25 9.63 -27.49
CA LEU A 266 8.25 8.70 -26.96
C LEU A 266 8.91 7.58 -26.14
N ILE A 267 9.96 6.96 -26.66
CA ILE A 267 10.70 5.87 -25.94
C ILE A 267 11.27 6.40 -24.62
N LEU A 268 11.91 7.59 -24.64
CA LEU A 268 12.45 8.21 -23.42
C LEU A 268 11.35 8.50 -22.40
N ARG A 269 10.20 8.99 -22.84
CA ARG A 269 9.09 9.31 -21.97
C ARG A 269 8.48 8.07 -21.32
N ILE A 270 8.28 7.00 -22.10
CA ILE A 270 7.81 5.71 -21.58
C ILE A 270 8.82 5.13 -20.60
N GLY A 271 10.12 5.14 -20.96
CA GLY A 271 11.17 4.64 -20.11
C GLY A 271 11.23 5.38 -18.78
N ALA A 272 11.18 6.71 -18.78
CA ALA A 272 11.17 7.53 -17.57
C ALA A 272 9.95 7.24 -16.70
N PHE A 273 8.75 7.21 -17.26
CA PHE A 273 7.52 6.91 -16.52
C PHE A 273 7.58 5.51 -15.88
N SER A 274 8.06 4.53 -16.64
CA SER A 274 8.19 3.16 -16.17
C SER A 274 9.18 3.04 -15.01
N PHE A 275 10.32 3.71 -15.12
CA PHE A 275 11.32 3.76 -14.05
C PHE A 275 10.73 4.39 -12.78
N LEU A 276 10.00 5.51 -12.92
CA LEU A 276 9.34 6.20 -11.81
C LEU A 276 8.27 5.34 -11.12
N PHE A 277 7.74 4.32 -11.77
CA PHE A 277 6.79 3.38 -11.17
C PHE A 277 7.48 2.13 -10.62
N ILE A 278 8.38 1.50 -11.38
CA ILE A 278 9.03 0.25 -11.02
C ILE A 278 9.89 0.39 -9.76
N VAL A 279 10.64 1.49 -9.65
CA VAL A 279 11.57 1.69 -8.51
C VAL A 279 10.80 1.78 -7.19
N PRO A 280 9.80 2.68 -7.02
CA PRO A 280 9.03 2.73 -5.78
C PRO A 280 8.32 1.41 -5.47
N GLN A 281 7.73 0.76 -6.48
CA GLN A 281 7.04 -0.51 -6.30
C GLN A 281 7.99 -1.62 -5.83
N SER A 282 9.21 -1.68 -6.38
CA SER A 282 10.24 -2.63 -5.95
C SER A 282 10.69 -2.38 -4.52
N VAL A 283 10.82 -1.09 -4.13
CA VAL A 283 11.17 -0.72 -2.75
C VAL A 283 10.05 -1.11 -1.79
N ILE A 284 8.78 -0.87 -2.13
CA ILE A 284 7.64 -1.30 -1.31
C ILE A 284 7.69 -2.81 -1.08
N ILE A 285 7.86 -3.60 -2.15
CA ILE A 285 7.96 -5.06 -2.07
C ILE A 285 9.13 -5.50 -1.20
N SER A 286 10.29 -4.84 -1.32
CA SER A 286 11.46 -5.12 -0.49
C SER A 286 11.21 -4.83 1.00
N CYS A 287 10.53 -3.72 1.32
CA CYS A 287 10.14 -3.40 2.69
C CYS A 287 9.15 -4.45 3.26
N LEU A 288 8.19 -4.91 2.45
CA LEU A 288 7.24 -5.95 2.87
C LEU A 288 7.92 -7.31 3.08
N PHE A 289 8.92 -7.66 2.28
CA PHE A 289 9.75 -8.86 2.51
C PHE A 289 10.55 -8.74 3.81
N TYR A 290 11.10 -7.57 4.10
CA TYR A 290 11.80 -7.29 5.36
C TYR A 290 10.87 -7.47 6.57
N GLU A 291 9.68 -6.88 6.54
CA GLU A 291 8.66 -7.03 7.58
C GLU A 291 8.28 -8.51 7.76
N GLN A 292 7.97 -9.21 6.68
CA GLN A 292 7.60 -10.63 6.72
C GLN A 292 8.71 -11.51 7.31
N HIS A 293 9.98 -11.19 7.04
CA HIS A 293 11.11 -12.02 7.48
C HIS A 293 11.38 -11.88 8.98
N TYR A 294 11.32 -10.66 9.51
CA TYR A 294 11.73 -10.39 10.88
C TYR A 294 10.57 -10.31 11.88
N PHE A 295 9.33 -10.25 11.43
CA PHE A 295 8.18 -9.99 12.30
C PHE A 295 8.05 -11.01 13.46
N SER A 296 8.22 -12.29 13.16
CA SER A 296 8.15 -13.37 14.18
C SER A 296 9.21 -13.17 15.26
N ASP A 297 10.42 -12.80 14.88
CA ASP A 297 11.52 -12.58 15.81
C ASP A 297 11.31 -11.32 16.66
N TRP A 298 10.75 -10.25 16.07
CA TRP A 298 10.39 -9.04 16.81
C TRP A 298 9.32 -9.30 17.87
N MET A 299 8.34 -10.14 17.57
CA MET A 299 7.30 -10.52 18.52
C MET A 299 7.84 -11.34 19.68
N LEU A 300 8.77 -12.28 19.42
CA LEU A 300 9.47 -13.04 20.44
C LEU A 300 10.38 -12.15 21.31
N GLN A 301 11.05 -11.18 20.70
CA GLN A 301 11.87 -10.21 21.44
C GLN A 301 11.00 -9.33 22.33
N TRP A 302 9.89 -8.80 21.80
CA TRP A 302 8.93 -8.05 22.59
C TRP A 302 8.41 -8.85 23.80
N GLN A 303 8.08 -10.14 23.64
CA GLN A 303 7.71 -11.02 24.76
C GLN A 303 8.85 -11.15 25.78
N ARG A 304 10.11 -11.28 25.34
CA ARG A 304 11.28 -11.34 26.19
C ARG A 304 11.46 -10.05 27.01
N ASP A 305 11.35 -8.90 26.36
CA ASP A 305 11.51 -7.60 27.00
C ASP A 305 10.43 -7.38 28.07
N LEU A 306 9.19 -7.74 27.75
CA LEU A 306 8.07 -7.67 28.70
C LEU A 306 8.27 -8.57 29.93
N CYS A 307 8.78 -9.78 29.75
CA CYS A 307 8.97 -10.69 30.87
C CYS A 307 10.18 -10.33 31.74
N GLN A 308 11.09 -9.49 31.25
CA GLN A 308 12.26 -8.97 32.00
C GLN A 308 11.95 -7.66 32.73
N ASP A 309 10.95 -6.91 32.31
CA ASP A 309 10.54 -5.66 32.96
C ASP A 309 9.88 -5.95 34.31
N LYS A 310 10.64 -5.64 35.40
CA LYS A 310 10.19 -5.90 36.77
C LYS A 310 8.90 -5.22 37.16
N MET A 311 8.55 -4.10 36.55
CA MET A 311 7.31 -3.38 36.82
C MET A 311 6.12 -4.06 36.13
N ARG A 312 6.25 -4.41 34.85
CA ARG A 312 5.21 -5.08 34.04
C ARG A 312 5.02 -6.55 34.42
N VAL A 313 6.08 -7.26 34.84
CA VAL A 313 5.98 -8.68 35.30
C VAL A 313 5.04 -8.84 36.48
N LYS A 314 5.02 -7.87 37.42
CA LYS A 314 4.10 -7.94 38.57
C LYS A 314 2.64 -7.73 38.17
N GLU A 315 2.40 -6.96 37.15
CA GLU A 315 1.07 -6.58 36.69
C GLU A 315 0.51 -7.53 35.62
N TRP A 316 1.36 -7.98 34.70
CA TRP A 316 0.94 -8.74 33.51
C TRP A 316 1.21 -10.24 33.58
N GLN A 317 2.08 -10.69 34.48
CA GLN A 317 2.43 -12.11 34.71
C GLN A 317 2.77 -12.91 33.44
N ILE A 318 3.54 -12.30 32.52
CA ILE A 318 3.88 -12.89 31.23
C ILE A 318 5.01 -13.92 31.39
N PRO A 319 4.84 -15.15 30.89
CA PRO A 319 5.91 -16.14 30.90
C PRO A 319 7.01 -15.76 29.90
N CYS A 320 8.28 -15.90 30.29
CA CYS A 320 9.40 -15.71 29.38
C CYS A 320 9.45 -16.80 28.32
N PRO A 321 9.85 -16.45 27.07
CA PRO A 321 10.07 -17.43 26.01
C PRO A 321 11.17 -18.42 26.41
N GLU A 322 11.16 -19.63 25.84
CA GLU A 322 12.18 -20.65 26.11
C GLU A 322 13.58 -20.18 25.68
N VAL A 323 14.57 -20.56 26.48
CA VAL A 323 15.98 -20.26 26.18
C VAL A 323 16.34 -20.97 24.87
N GLY A 324 16.64 -20.19 23.82
CA GLY A 324 16.94 -20.71 22.48
C GLY A 324 15.85 -20.48 21.44
N ALA A 325 14.69 -19.93 21.81
CA ALA A 325 13.64 -19.56 20.85
C ALA A 325 14.07 -18.45 19.87
N LEU A 326 15.02 -17.61 20.26
CA LEU A 326 15.66 -16.62 19.40
C LEU A 326 17.07 -17.09 19.03
N THR A 327 17.39 -17.11 17.76
CA THR A 327 18.67 -17.57 17.20
C THR A 327 19.79 -16.52 17.24
N GLY A 328 19.62 -15.42 18.00
CA GLY A 328 20.62 -14.34 18.13
C GLY A 328 20.00 -13.00 18.55
N ASP A 329 20.80 -11.95 18.59
CA ASP A 329 20.33 -10.56 18.73
C ASP A 329 19.70 -10.12 17.41
N VAL A 330 18.37 -10.05 17.37
CA VAL A 330 17.62 -9.55 16.22
C VAL A 330 17.55 -8.02 16.35
N PRO A 331 17.91 -7.25 15.32
CA PRO A 331 17.77 -5.80 15.38
C PRO A 331 16.29 -5.43 15.52
N PRO A 332 15.97 -4.40 16.33
CA PRO A 332 14.60 -3.91 16.44
C PRO A 332 14.09 -3.44 15.07
N PRO A 333 12.76 -3.33 14.87
CA PRO A 333 12.20 -2.82 13.62
C PRO A 333 12.80 -1.45 13.25
N ASP A 334 13.41 -1.35 12.07
CA ASP A 334 14.02 -0.09 11.64
C ASP A 334 12.94 0.89 11.20
N PHE A 335 12.79 1.96 11.96
CA PHE A 335 11.83 3.03 11.70
C PHE A 335 11.99 3.63 10.29
N THR A 336 13.23 3.72 9.79
CA THR A 336 13.52 4.28 8.46
C THR A 336 12.87 3.46 7.34
N VAL A 337 12.85 2.14 7.47
CA VAL A 337 12.23 1.24 6.47
C VAL A 337 10.74 1.52 6.34
N TYR A 338 10.05 1.74 7.46
CA TYR A 338 8.62 2.10 7.45
C TYR A 338 8.38 3.48 6.81
N MET A 339 9.23 4.48 7.12
CA MET A 339 9.11 5.82 6.53
C MET A 339 9.33 5.77 5.01
N ILE A 340 10.30 4.99 4.54
CA ILE A 340 10.54 4.77 3.11
C ILE A 340 9.34 4.04 2.46
N LYS A 341 8.78 3.02 3.09
CA LYS A 341 7.61 2.29 2.59
C LYS A 341 6.43 3.25 2.34
N TYR A 342 6.05 4.06 3.32
CA TYR A 342 4.93 5.01 3.18
C TYR A 342 5.22 6.09 2.15
N LEU A 343 6.45 6.62 2.11
CA LEU A 343 6.88 7.55 1.08
C LEU A 343 6.69 6.94 -0.32
N MET A 344 7.15 5.69 -0.53
CA MET A 344 7.08 5.04 -1.84
C MET A 344 5.65 4.77 -2.28
N ILE A 345 4.74 4.45 -1.36
CA ILE A 345 3.31 4.29 -1.67
C ILE A 345 2.72 5.62 -2.18
N LEU A 346 3.00 6.73 -1.52
CA LEU A 346 2.38 8.03 -1.82
C LEU A 346 3.06 8.75 -2.99
N ILE A 347 4.37 8.57 -3.19
CA ILE A 347 5.10 9.19 -4.30
C ILE A 347 4.68 8.63 -5.66
N LEU A 348 4.18 7.40 -5.72
CA LEU A 348 3.59 6.82 -6.94
C LEU A 348 2.43 7.68 -7.47
N GLY A 349 1.60 8.21 -6.58
CA GLY A 349 0.54 9.15 -6.96
C GLY A 349 1.09 10.48 -7.49
N VAL A 350 2.16 11.01 -6.89
CA VAL A 350 2.83 12.22 -7.39
C VAL A 350 3.39 11.98 -8.80
N PHE A 351 4.04 10.83 -9.01
CA PHE A 351 4.63 10.48 -10.30
C PHE A 351 3.59 10.19 -11.39
N SER A 352 2.38 9.78 -11.04
CA SER A 352 1.30 9.63 -12.01
C SER A 352 0.99 10.92 -12.76
N GLY A 353 1.21 12.08 -12.13
CA GLY A 353 1.07 13.39 -12.73
C GLY A 353 2.18 13.76 -13.73
N PHE A 354 3.34 13.10 -13.69
CA PHE A 354 4.49 13.43 -14.55
C PHE A 354 4.17 13.37 -16.05
N TRP A 355 3.27 12.48 -16.46
CA TRP A 355 2.83 12.34 -17.84
C TRP A 355 2.12 13.58 -18.36
N PHE A 356 1.46 14.35 -17.49
CA PHE A 356 0.65 15.51 -17.81
C PHE A 356 1.45 16.83 -17.82
N TRP A 357 2.64 16.86 -17.23
CA TRP A 357 3.47 18.06 -17.17
C TRP A 357 4.14 18.33 -18.50
N THR A 358 3.38 18.92 -19.44
CA THR A 358 3.82 19.28 -20.78
C THR A 358 3.40 20.70 -21.11
N GLU A 359 4.13 21.35 -22.03
CA GLU A 359 3.77 22.69 -22.54
C GLU A 359 2.32 22.75 -23.04
N LYS A 360 1.82 21.68 -23.66
CA LYS A 360 0.44 21.61 -24.16
C LYS A 360 -0.57 21.70 -22.99
N THR A 361 -0.28 21.13 -21.84
CA THR A 361 -1.15 21.22 -20.67
C THR A 361 -1.23 22.65 -20.16
N ILE A 362 -0.09 23.34 -20.09
CA ILE A 362 -0.04 24.76 -19.71
C ILE A 362 -0.86 25.62 -20.69
N GLN A 363 -0.77 25.35 -22.00
CA GLN A 363 -1.55 26.05 -23.01
C GLN A 363 -3.06 25.77 -22.88
N THR A 364 -3.46 24.55 -22.56
CA THR A 364 -4.87 24.19 -22.35
C THR A 364 -5.44 24.93 -21.13
N TRP A 365 -4.70 24.97 -20.02
CA TRP A 365 -5.09 25.75 -18.84
C TRP A 365 -5.17 27.25 -19.13
N SER A 366 -4.21 27.80 -19.87
CA SER A 366 -4.23 29.20 -20.30
C SER A 366 -5.46 29.56 -21.17
N LYS A 367 -5.93 28.62 -21.99
CA LYS A 367 -7.16 28.80 -22.79
C LYS A 367 -8.42 28.71 -21.95
N PHE A 368 -8.41 27.84 -20.92
CA PHE A 368 -9.57 27.65 -20.03
C PHE A 368 -9.83 28.86 -19.14
N PHE A 369 -8.77 29.58 -18.72
CA PHE A 369 -8.88 30.78 -17.87
C PHE A 369 -9.02 32.10 -18.68
N ARG A 370 -8.99 32.07 -20.00
CA ARG A 370 -9.35 33.21 -20.90
C ARG A 370 -10.81 33.14 -21.30
#